data_1f5fd1659d30a4290f4d8eac521fae19
#
_entry.id   1f5fd1659d30a4290f4d8eac521fae19
#
_cell.length_a   1.000
_cell.length_b   1.000
_cell.length_c   1.000
_cell.angle_alpha   90.00
_cell.angle_beta   90.00
_cell.angle_gamma   90.00
#
_symmetry.space_group_name_H-M   'P 1'
#
loop_
_entity.id
_entity.type
_entity.pdbx_description
1 polymer ?
#
loop_
_entity_poly.entity_id
_entity_poly.type
_entity_poly.pdbx_seq_one_letter_code
_entity_poly.pdbx_strand_id
1 'polypeptide(L)'
;VFTTEVEQQVGNAGFEEWTMESFKLGSLWPGNWTFDWYRPSSVWAVNSKKTMPGYYSNALLDKYSTNFPCASYSTDKFGGEKSAVIYTVHVKATEFDVTSAGEIFIGSADDKGNHQSEGCSFGSRPSAVNFAYKFIPNGNETYYVEIVVKDEGGNTIGNVVDISGSESLSWDERKININYSDLTKKANSLYIIFKSTSSSNPGYSKTSMEIAGTNYDDCNIGSKLFLDDIELIYE
;
A
#
# COMPACT_ATOMS: atom_id res chain seq x y z
N VAL A 1 -12.02 28.52 -26.18
CA VAL A 1 -10.65 28.00 -26.17
C VAL A 1 -10.70 26.75 -25.29
N PHE A 2 -10.59 25.56 -25.88
CA PHE A 2 -10.46 24.34 -25.13
C PHE A 2 -8.98 24.29 -24.68
N THR A 3 -8.71 24.49 -23.42
CA THR A 3 -7.41 24.13 -22.84
C THR A 3 -7.46 22.61 -22.58
N THR A 4 -6.71 21.85 -23.35
CA THR A 4 -6.41 20.46 -23.01
C THR A 4 -5.68 20.46 -21.67
N GLU A 5 -6.15 19.65 -20.74
CA GLU A 5 -5.41 19.41 -19.48
C GLU A 5 -4.06 18.76 -19.81
N VAL A 6 -3.03 19.18 -19.09
CA VAL A 6 -1.70 18.56 -19.26
C VAL A 6 -1.75 17.19 -18.62
N GLU A 7 -1.45 16.15 -19.37
CA GLU A 7 -1.32 14.78 -18.84
C GLU A 7 -0.25 14.74 -17.76
N GLN A 8 -0.60 14.19 -16.61
CA GLN A 8 0.30 14.03 -15.47
C GLN A 8 0.37 12.56 -15.09
N GLN A 9 1.51 12.14 -14.55
CA GLN A 9 1.70 10.81 -13.97
C GLN A 9 2.03 10.96 -12.48
N VAL A 10 1.79 9.90 -11.70
CA VAL A 10 2.18 9.88 -10.29
C VAL A 10 3.67 9.64 -10.16
N GLY A 11 4.31 10.29 -9.18
CA GLY A 11 5.73 10.07 -8.92
C GLY A 11 6.00 8.69 -8.33
N ASN A 12 7.13 8.07 -8.67
CA ASN A 12 7.55 6.73 -8.23
C ASN A 12 6.50 5.66 -8.54
N ALA A 13 5.92 5.70 -9.72
CA ALA A 13 4.84 4.82 -10.16
C ALA A 13 5.27 3.35 -10.35
N GLY A 14 6.56 3.10 -10.65
CA GLY A 14 7.17 1.77 -10.71
C GLY A 14 7.80 1.33 -9.38
N PHE A 15 7.55 2.03 -8.27
CA PHE A 15 8.07 1.69 -6.93
C PHE A 15 9.58 1.41 -6.84
N GLU A 16 10.38 2.09 -7.62
CA GLU A 16 11.84 1.95 -7.63
C GLU A 16 12.52 2.62 -6.43
N GLU A 17 11.92 3.70 -5.93
CA GLU A 17 12.49 4.54 -4.88
C GLU A 17 11.87 4.24 -3.52
N TRP A 18 12.70 3.81 -2.57
CA TRP A 18 12.30 3.47 -1.21
C TRP A 18 13.20 4.14 -0.19
N THR A 19 12.61 4.59 0.91
CA THR A 19 13.33 5.15 2.06
C THR A 19 13.32 4.14 3.18
N MET A 20 14.50 3.81 3.69
CA MET A 20 14.65 3.00 4.90
C MET A 20 14.43 3.87 6.14
N GLU A 21 13.60 3.40 7.03
CA GLU A 21 13.42 3.96 8.37
C GLU A 21 13.79 2.92 9.41
N SER A 22 14.34 3.36 10.54
CA SER A 22 14.75 2.48 11.63
C SER A 22 14.16 2.94 12.95
N PHE A 23 13.74 2.00 13.78
CA PHE A 23 13.41 2.31 15.16
C PHE A 23 14.09 1.33 16.12
N LYS A 24 14.31 1.79 17.35
CA LYS A 24 14.91 0.97 18.42
C LYS A 24 13.79 0.35 19.24
N LEU A 25 13.80 -0.98 19.34
CA LEU A 25 12.99 -1.68 20.31
C LEU A 25 13.68 -1.54 21.68
N GLY A 26 13.00 -0.89 22.64
CA GLY A 26 13.45 -0.81 24.01
C GLY A 26 13.50 -2.20 24.62
N SER A 27 14.66 -2.59 25.16
CA SER A 27 14.84 -3.83 25.89
C SER A 27 15.34 -3.50 27.31
N LEU A 28 14.75 -4.13 28.33
CA LEU A 28 15.29 -4.14 29.69
C LEU A 28 16.55 -4.99 29.81
N TRP A 29 16.95 -5.70 28.73
CA TRP A 29 18.18 -6.52 28.65
C TRP A 29 19.19 -5.89 27.69
N PRO A 30 20.50 -6.09 27.88
CA PRO A 30 21.53 -5.49 27.05
C PRO A 30 21.44 -6.02 25.61
N GLY A 31 20.85 -5.23 24.75
CA GLY A 31 20.67 -5.49 23.32
C GLY A 31 19.72 -4.46 22.73
N ASN A 32 20.24 -3.32 22.28
CA ASN A 32 19.45 -2.38 21.47
C ASN A 32 19.17 -3.05 20.13
N TRP A 33 17.95 -3.53 19.95
CA TRP A 33 17.51 -4.09 18.69
C TRP A 33 17.05 -2.98 17.78
N THR A 34 17.66 -2.83 16.63
CA THR A 34 17.19 -1.94 15.57
C THR A 34 16.31 -2.75 14.63
N PHE A 35 15.15 -2.20 14.30
CA PHE A 35 14.24 -2.76 13.33
C PHE A 35 14.18 -1.80 12.13
N ASP A 36 14.57 -2.29 10.96
CA ASP A 36 14.55 -1.55 9.71
C ASP A 36 13.30 -1.92 8.91
N TRP A 37 12.64 -0.91 8.38
CA TRP A 37 11.50 -1.08 7.50
C TRP A 37 11.56 -0.06 6.37
N TYR A 38 10.75 -0.25 5.35
CA TYR A 38 10.84 0.54 4.14
C TYR A 38 9.49 1.14 3.79
N ARG A 39 9.50 2.38 3.32
CA ARG A 39 8.35 3.04 2.72
C ARG A 39 8.70 3.55 1.34
N PRO A 40 7.75 3.57 0.40
CA PRO A 40 7.98 4.15 -0.91
C PRO A 40 8.20 5.65 -0.79
N SER A 41 8.99 6.20 -1.70
CA SER A 41 9.26 7.64 -1.80
C SER A 41 8.16 8.36 -2.58
N SER A 42 8.29 9.69 -2.72
CA SER A 42 7.38 10.57 -3.43
C SER A 42 6.02 10.71 -2.72
N VAL A 43 4.92 10.55 -3.45
CA VAL A 43 3.54 10.78 -2.96
C VAL A 43 2.94 9.60 -2.21
N TRP A 44 3.63 8.46 -2.17
CA TRP A 44 3.11 7.21 -1.62
C TRP A 44 3.37 7.07 -0.13
N ALA A 45 2.38 6.57 0.58
CA ALA A 45 2.45 6.20 2.00
C ALA A 45 1.98 4.75 2.20
N VAL A 46 2.32 4.18 3.35
CA VAL A 46 1.94 2.82 3.77
C VAL A 46 1.49 2.81 5.23
N ASN A 47 0.64 1.85 5.57
CA ASN A 47 0.13 1.70 6.94
C ASN A 47 0.97 0.77 7.83
N SER A 48 2.22 0.47 7.47
CA SER A 48 3.09 -0.52 8.14
C SER A 48 3.20 -0.35 9.64
N LYS A 49 3.14 0.89 10.16
CA LYS A 49 3.20 1.16 11.60
C LYS A 49 2.06 0.52 12.40
N LYS A 50 0.91 0.20 11.77
CA LYS A 50 -0.20 -0.52 12.43
C LYS A 50 0.20 -1.92 12.90
N THR A 51 1.10 -2.56 12.18
CA THR A 51 1.57 -3.92 12.45
C THR A 51 2.95 -3.96 13.10
N MET A 52 3.45 -2.81 13.55
CA MET A 52 4.72 -2.65 14.26
C MET A 52 4.52 -1.99 15.62
N PRO A 53 3.85 -2.66 16.58
CA PRO A 53 3.54 -2.06 17.89
C PRO A 53 4.77 -1.61 18.68
N GLY A 54 5.95 -2.20 18.45
CA GLY A 54 7.20 -1.75 19.04
C GLY A 54 7.61 -0.33 18.64
N TYR A 55 7.05 0.20 17.56
CA TYR A 55 7.31 1.58 17.12
C TYR A 55 6.77 2.63 18.10
N TYR A 56 5.62 2.36 18.73
CA TYR A 56 4.92 3.27 19.62
C TYR A 56 4.67 2.74 21.04
N SER A 57 5.13 1.54 21.34
CA SER A 57 4.97 0.87 22.62
C SER A 57 6.33 0.41 23.15
N ASN A 58 6.57 0.65 24.45
CA ASN A 58 7.74 0.14 25.17
C ASN A 58 7.52 -1.31 25.69
N ALA A 59 6.49 -2.00 25.18
CA ALA A 59 6.23 -3.38 25.58
C ALA A 59 7.43 -4.28 25.23
N LEU A 60 7.67 -5.27 26.08
CA LEU A 60 8.64 -6.34 25.84
C LEU A 60 8.15 -7.21 24.68
N LEU A 61 8.44 -6.80 23.48
CA LEU A 61 8.00 -7.48 22.26
C LEU A 61 9.17 -8.30 21.71
N ASP A 62 8.88 -9.53 21.35
CA ASP A 62 9.81 -10.33 20.59
C ASP A 62 10.03 -9.69 19.20
N LYS A 63 11.29 -9.51 18.83
CA LYS A 63 11.70 -8.78 17.62
C LYS A 63 11.03 -9.29 16.34
N TYR A 64 10.79 -10.58 16.25
CA TYR A 64 10.41 -11.25 15.00
C TYR A 64 9.00 -11.82 14.98
N SER A 65 8.32 -11.92 16.12
CA SER A 65 6.96 -12.45 16.17
C SER A 65 5.87 -11.37 16.23
N THR A 66 6.25 -10.11 16.45
CA THR A 66 5.31 -9.07 16.84
C THR A 66 5.46 -7.75 16.12
N ASN A 67 6.43 -7.60 15.22
CA ASN A 67 6.67 -6.37 14.49
C ASN A 67 6.99 -6.68 13.03
N PHE A 68 6.00 -6.68 12.17
CA PHE A 68 6.22 -6.83 10.74
C PHE A 68 5.60 -5.66 9.98
N PRO A 69 6.34 -4.99 9.10
CA PRO A 69 5.74 -4.02 8.19
C PRO A 69 4.79 -4.75 7.24
N CYS A 70 3.61 -4.21 7.03
CA CYS A 70 2.66 -4.77 6.08
C CYS A 70 2.91 -4.30 4.63
N ALA A 71 3.99 -3.56 4.39
CA ALA A 71 4.45 -3.15 3.06
C ALA A 71 5.98 -3.11 3.00
N SER A 72 6.54 -3.48 1.87
CA SER A 72 7.98 -3.40 1.55
C SER A 72 8.19 -3.36 0.03
N TYR A 73 9.43 -3.17 -0.40
CA TYR A 73 9.77 -3.52 -1.78
C TYR A 73 10.08 -5.01 -1.90
N SER A 74 9.85 -5.54 -3.10
CA SER A 74 10.23 -6.89 -3.51
C SER A 74 11.20 -6.82 -4.69
N THR A 75 12.00 -7.86 -4.85
CA THR A 75 12.83 -8.10 -6.04
C THR A 75 12.09 -8.90 -7.12
N ASP A 76 10.93 -9.44 -6.82
CA ASP A 76 9.99 -9.98 -7.79
C ASP A 76 9.20 -8.81 -8.41
N LYS A 77 9.40 -8.54 -9.68
CA LYS A 77 9.05 -7.30 -10.37
C LYS A 77 8.45 -7.55 -11.74
N PHE A 78 7.66 -6.61 -12.24
CA PHE A 78 7.19 -6.56 -13.62
C PHE A 78 8.18 -5.79 -14.51
N GLY A 79 8.52 -4.56 -14.09
CA GLY A 79 9.49 -3.69 -14.73
C GLY A 79 10.65 -3.32 -13.79
N GLY A 80 11.60 -2.49 -14.26
CA GLY A 80 12.65 -1.89 -13.45
C GLY A 80 13.51 -2.85 -12.61
N GLU A 81 13.78 -2.48 -11.35
CA GLU A 81 14.58 -3.27 -10.40
C GLU A 81 13.78 -3.73 -9.17
N LYS A 82 12.68 -3.06 -8.84
CA LYS A 82 11.85 -3.33 -7.66
C LYS A 82 10.38 -3.22 -8.00
N SER A 83 9.56 -3.81 -7.15
CA SER A 83 8.12 -3.61 -7.09
C SER A 83 7.70 -3.30 -5.66
N ALA A 84 6.46 -2.89 -5.43
CA ALA A 84 5.86 -2.88 -4.10
C ALA A 84 5.21 -4.22 -3.78
N VAL A 85 5.29 -4.64 -2.52
CA VAL A 85 4.50 -5.74 -1.99
C VAL A 85 3.80 -5.31 -0.72
N ILE A 86 2.50 -5.59 -0.63
CA ILE A 86 1.69 -5.35 0.56
C ILE A 86 1.06 -6.67 1.05
N TYR A 87 1.04 -6.82 2.36
CA TYR A 87 0.63 -8.05 3.03
C TYR A 87 -0.50 -7.79 4.01
N THR A 88 -1.47 -8.69 4.10
CA THR A 88 -2.26 -8.80 5.33
C THR A 88 -1.36 -9.42 6.40
N VAL A 89 -1.20 -8.73 7.53
CA VAL A 89 -0.33 -9.16 8.64
C VAL A 89 -1.14 -9.31 9.91
N HIS A 90 -0.98 -10.42 10.61
CA HIS A 90 -1.47 -10.60 11.96
C HIS A 90 -0.33 -10.53 12.96
N VAL A 91 -0.45 -9.64 13.92
CA VAL A 91 0.51 -9.43 15.00
C VAL A 91 -0.16 -9.74 16.33
N LYS A 92 0.44 -10.62 17.11
CA LYS A 92 -0.03 -10.97 18.45
C LYS A 92 1.07 -10.78 19.48
N ALA A 93 0.81 -9.93 20.46
CA ALA A 93 1.62 -9.74 21.65
C ALA A 93 0.69 -9.62 22.87
N THR A 94 1.24 -9.51 24.07
CA THR A 94 0.45 -9.53 25.32
C THR A 94 -0.69 -8.50 25.35
N GLU A 95 -0.50 -7.33 24.73
CA GLU A 95 -1.49 -6.24 24.69
C GLU A 95 -2.00 -5.93 23.29
N PHE A 96 -1.54 -6.69 22.29
CA PHE A 96 -1.86 -6.46 20.88
C PHE A 96 -2.33 -7.77 20.24
N ASP A 97 -3.48 -7.72 19.63
CA ASP A 97 -4.03 -8.80 18.80
C ASP A 97 -4.69 -8.11 17.59
N VAL A 98 -3.91 -7.86 16.54
CA VAL A 98 -4.32 -7.05 15.40
C VAL A 98 -4.04 -7.77 14.10
N THR A 99 -5.07 -7.92 13.27
CA THR A 99 -4.92 -8.27 11.85
C THR A 99 -5.19 -7.03 11.01
N SER A 100 -4.23 -6.65 10.18
CA SER A 100 -4.37 -5.48 9.30
C SER A 100 -4.06 -5.84 7.87
N ALA A 101 -4.93 -5.43 6.94
CA ALA A 101 -4.58 -5.37 5.54
C ALA A 101 -3.40 -4.41 5.34
N GLY A 102 -2.42 -4.80 4.53
CA GLY A 102 -1.40 -3.89 4.05
C GLY A 102 -2.02 -2.91 3.07
N GLU A 103 -1.65 -1.64 3.22
CA GLU A 103 -2.13 -0.55 2.38
C GLU A 103 -0.95 0.24 1.81
N ILE A 104 -1.03 0.57 0.53
CA ILE A 104 -0.19 1.57 -0.14
C ILE A 104 -1.11 2.60 -0.78
N PHE A 105 -0.89 3.88 -0.50
CA PHE A 105 -1.81 4.92 -0.93
C PHE A 105 -1.11 6.25 -1.18
N ILE A 106 -1.72 7.09 -2.01
CA ILE A 106 -1.27 8.47 -2.22
C ILE A 106 -1.73 9.31 -1.02
N GLY A 107 -0.76 9.90 -0.28
CA GLY A 107 -1.04 10.69 0.91
C GLY A 107 0.04 10.58 1.98
N SER A 108 -0.37 10.65 3.24
CA SER A 108 0.54 10.47 4.39
C SER A 108 -0.10 9.63 5.49
N ALA A 109 0.73 8.93 6.24
CA ALA A 109 0.35 8.17 7.42
C ALA A 109 0.88 8.84 8.69
N ASP A 110 0.12 8.72 9.79
CA ASP A 110 0.53 9.16 11.12
C ASP A 110 1.51 8.17 11.79
N ASP A 111 1.92 8.48 13.01
CA ASP A 111 2.85 7.64 13.78
C ASP A 111 2.27 6.29 14.23
N LYS A 112 0.98 6.06 14.00
CA LYS A 112 0.31 4.78 14.26
C LYS A 112 -0.08 4.03 12.98
N GLY A 113 0.28 4.58 11.80
CA GLY A 113 -0.04 4.03 10.50
C GLY A 113 -1.49 4.30 10.06
N ASN A 114 -2.20 5.24 10.68
CA ASN A 114 -3.50 5.66 10.16
C ASN A 114 -3.31 6.70 9.06
N HIS A 115 -4.28 6.84 8.16
CA HIS A 115 -4.26 7.89 7.16
C HIS A 115 -4.33 9.26 7.85
N GLN A 116 -3.32 10.10 7.62
CA GLN A 116 -3.25 11.47 8.09
C GLN A 116 -3.75 12.44 7.00
N SER A 117 -3.36 12.18 5.76
CA SER A 117 -3.91 12.84 4.58
C SER A 117 -4.14 11.84 3.46
N GLU A 118 -5.13 12.12 2.61
CA GLU A 118 -5.48 11.33 1.45
C GLU A 118 -5.36 12.18 0.19
N GLY A 119 -4.64 11.66 -0.80
CA GLY A 119 -4.41 12.32 -2.08
C GLY A 119 -3.22 13.28 -2.10
N CYS A 120 -2.87 13.67 -3.31
CA CYS A 120 -1.90 14.72 -3.63
C CYS A 120 -2.52 15.75 -4.57
N SER A 121 -1.88 16.92 -4.71
CA SER A 121 -2.27 17.91 -5.71
C SER A 121 -2.12 17.32 -7.11
N PHE A 122 -3.19 17.37 -7.89
CA PHE A 122 -3.24 16.75 -9.20
C PHE A 122 -4.28 17.44 -10.09
N GLY A 123 -3.83 18.09 -11.16
CA GLY A 123 -4.64 18.97 -11.99
C GLY A 123 -5.22 18.34 -13.26
N SER A 124 -5.07 17.03 -13.45
CA SER A 124 -5.53 16.32 -14.66
C SER A 124 -6.62 15.29 -14.34
N ARG A 125 -7.38 14.89 -15.35
CA ARG A 125 -8.46 13.92 -15.24
C ARG A 125 -8.11 12.67 -16.05
N PRO A 126 -7.38 11.69 -15.50
CA PRO A 126 -7.15 10.43 -16.19
C PRO A 126 -8.47 9.69 -16.42
N SER A 127 -8.64 9.09 -17.59
CA SER A 127 -9.81 8.24 -17.90
C SER A 127 -9.74 6.87 -17.20
N ALA A 128 -8.52 6.39 -16.94
CA ALA A 128 -8.30 5.10 -16.28
C ALA A 128 -6.95 5.09 -15.53
N VAL A 129 -6.79 4.09 -14.68
CA VAL A 129 -5.50 3.67 -14.10
C VAL A 129 -5.18 2.29 -14.59
N ASN A 130 -3.99 2.08 -15.16
CA ASN A 130 -3.40 0.78 -15.44
C ASN A 130 -2.32 0.47 -14.41
N PHE A 131 -2.16 -0.79 -14.02
CA PHE A 131 -1.09 -1.24 -13.13
C PHE A 131 -0.77 -2.70 -13.37
N ALA A 132 0.51 -3.06 -13.21
CA ALA A 132 0.92 -4.44 -13.15
C ALA A 132 0.73 -4.97 -11.72
N TYR A 133 0.25 -6.21 -11.60
CA TYR A 133 0.00 -6.84 -10.31
C TYR A 133 0.29 -8.33 -10.31
N LYS A 134 0.54 -8.85 -9.12
CA LYS A 134 0.52 -10.28 -8.80
C LYS A 134 -0.19 -10.44 -7.46
N PHE A 135 -1.13 -11.36 -7.36
CA PHE A 135 -1.97 -11.50 -6.18
C PHE A 135 -2.04 -12.95 -5.69
N ILE A 136 -1.71 -13.15 -4.43
CA ILE A 136 -1.77 -14.44 -3.75
C ILE A 136 -2.79 -14.29 -2.62
N PRO A 137 -4.04 -14.72 -2.82
CA PRO A 137 -5.09 -14.58 -1.82
C PRO A 137 -4.91 -15.54 -0.65
N ASN A 138 -5.43 -15.17 0.51
CA ASN A 138 -5.70 -16.10 1.59
C ASN A 138 -7.14 -16.61 1.44
N GLY A 139 -7.29 -17.87 1.04
CA GLY A 139 -8.62 -18.44 0.71
C GLY A 139 -9.25 -17.75 -0.51
N ASN A 140 -10.49 -17.26 -0.34
CA ASN A 140 -11.25 -16.62 -1.41
C ASN A 140 -11.22 -15.08 -1.32
N GLU A 141 -10.24 -14.51 -0.64
CA GLU A 141 -10.12 -13.05 -0.54
C GLU A 141 -9.78 -12.42 -1.89
N THR A 142 -10.18 -11.17 -2.07
CA THR A 142 -9.85 -10.33 -3.23
C THR A 142 -9.07 -9.11 -2.74
N TYR A 143 -8.22 -8.53 -3.57
CA TYR A 143 -7.61 -7.24 -3.24
C TYR A 143 -8.62 -6.09 -3.40
N TYR A 144 -8.26 -4.92 -2.89
CA TYR A 144 -9.05 -3.70 -2.98
C TYR A 144 -8.26 -2.59 -3.67
N VAL A 145 -8.90 -1.91 -4.60
CA VAL A 145 -8.39 -0.67 -5.21
C VAL A 145 -9.49 0.39 -5.16
N GLU A 146 -9.13 1.60 -4.73
CA GLU A 146 -10.01 2.76 -4.83
C GLU A 146 -9.24 3.93 -5.45
N ILE A 147 -9.90 4.63 -6.35
CA ILE A 147 -9.39 5.82 -7.01
C ILE A 147 -10.41 6.92 -6.85
N VAL A 148 -9.98 8.10 -6.39
CA VAL A 148 -10.85 9.27 -6.20
C VAL A 148 -10.17 10.51 -6.77
N VAL A 149 -10.91 11.24 -7.60
CA VAL A 149 -10.52 12.55 -8.13
C VAL A 149 -11.44 13.60 -7.55
N LYS A 150 -10.88 14.67 -6.97
CA LYS A 150 -11.65 15.76 -6.34
C LYS A 150 -11.38 17.08 -7.03
N ASP A 151 -12.38 17.98 -7.02
CA ASP A 151 -12.27 19.36 -7.46
C ASP A 151 -11.59 20.26 -6.40
N GLU A 152 -11.40 21.56 -6.70
CA GLU A 152 -10.83 22.56 -5.79
C GLU A 152 -11.66 22.73 -4.50
N GLY A 153 -12.96 22.49 -4.57
CA GLY A 153 -13.87 22.52 -3.40
C GLY A 153 -13.80 21.24 -2.53
N GLY A 154 -13.00 20.25 -2.93
CA GLY A 154 -12.89 18.96 -2.24
C GLY A 154 -14.03 17.99 -2.57
N ASN A 155 -14.89 18.31 -3.55
CA ASN A 155 -15.96 17.41 -3.95
C ASN A 155 -15.43 16.34 -4.89
N THR A 156 -15.87 15.09 -4.71
CA THR A 156 -15.55 14.00 -5.62
C THR A 156 -16.20 14.21 -6.96
N ILE A 157 -15.39 14.29 -8.02
CA ILE A 157 -15.83 14.45 -9.41
C ILE A 157 -15.62 13.19 -10.25
N GLY A 158 -14.72 12.29 -9.80
CA GLY A 158 -14.47 10.99 -10.42
C GLY A 158 -14.10 9.98 -9.37
N ASN A 159 -14.61 8.76 -9.49
CA ASN A 159 -14.24 7.67 -8.58
C ASN A 159 -14.48 6.29 -9.18
N VAL A 160 -13.78 5.31 -8.62
CA VAL A 160 -14.03 3.88 -8.85
C VAL A 160 -13.51 3.08 -7.66
N VAL A 161 -14.21 1.99 -7.35
CA VAL A 161 -13.76 0.93 -6.44
C VAL A 161 -13.74 -0.38 -7.22
N ASP A 162 -12.62 -1.10 -7.18
CA ASP A 162 -12.49 -2.44 -7.73
C ASP A 162 -12.10 -3.44 -6.64
N ILE A 163 -12.91 -4.47 -6.48
CA ILE A 163 -12.72 -5.59 -5.55
C ILE A 163 -12.82 -6.92 -6.28
N SER A 164 -12.65 -6.92 -7.60
CA SER A 164 -12.85 -8.11 -8.45
C SER A 164 -11.57 -8.90 -8.72
N GLY A 165 -10.45 -8.51 -8.09
CA GLY A 165 -9.17 -9.18 -8.29
C GLY A 165 -9.20 -10.64 -7.85
N SER A 166 -8.78 -11.53 -8.73
CA SER A 166 -8.59 -12.97 -8.47
C SER A 166 -7.12 -13.31 -8.32
N GLU A 167 -6.83 -14.53 -7.86
CA GLU A 167 -5.46 -15.03 -7.80
C GLU A 167 -4.75 -14.88 -9.14
N SER A 168 -3.53 -14.33 -9.09
CA SER A 168 -2.58 -14.31 -10.20
C SER A 168 -1.18 -14.58 -9.66
N LEU A 169 -0.65 -15.77 -9.95
CA LEU A 169 0.68 -16.21 -9.50
C LEU A 169 1.81 -15.72 -10.41
N SER A 170 1.46 -15.14 -11.54
CA SER A 170 2.37 -14.43 -12.45
C SER A 170 1.93 -12.98 -12.56
N TRP A 171 2.83 -12.12 -13.01
CA TRP A 171 2.51 -10.74 -13.31
C TRP A 171 1.43 -10.65 -14.39
N ASP A 172 0.45 -9.80 -14.16
CA ASP A 172 -0.67 -9.47 -15.03
C ASP A 172 -0.93 -7.97 -14.99
N GLU A 173 -1.65 -7.44 -15.94
CA GLU A 173 -1.99 -6.01 -16.00
C GLU A 173 -3.49 -5.80 -15.82
N ARG A 174 -3.83 -4.72 -15.14
CA ARG A 174 -5.21 -4.34 -14.87
C ARG A 174 -5.47 -2.90 -15.20
N LYS A 175 -6.41 -2.64 -16.12
CA LYS A 175 -6.94 -1.29 -16.41
C LYS A 175 -8.28 -1.12 -15.69
N ILE A 176 -8.40 -0.02 -14.92
CA ILE A 176 -9.63 0.35 -14.20
C ILE A 176 -10.06 1.73 -14.67
N ASN A 177 -11.25 1.83 -15.26
CA ASN A 177 -11.80 3.09 -15.75
C ASN A 177 -12.37 3.93 -14.59
N ILE A 178 -12.10 5.22 -14.60
CA ILE A 178 -12.62 6.17 -13.61
C ILE A 178 -13.97 6.71 -14.08
N ASN A 179 -14.98 6.63 -13.22
CA ASN A 179 -16.31 7.14 -13.51
C ASN A 179 -16.42 8.59 -13.05
N TYR A 180 -16.49 9.52 -14.01
CA TYR A 180 -16.67 10.94 -13.74
C TYR A 180 -18.14 11.31 -13.67
N SER A 181 -18.55 11.97 -12.57
CA SER A 181 -19.90 12.48 -12.36
C SER A 181 -20.08 13.89 -12.98
N ASP A 182 -19.00 14.66 -13.11
CA ASP A 182 -19.00 16.00 -13.66
C ASP A 182 -17.71 16.30 -14.45
N LEU A 183 -17.84 16.28 -15.77
CA LEU A 183 -16.74 16.57 -16.70
C LEU A 183 -16.47 18.08 -16.88
N THR A 184 -17.29 18.95 -16.31
CA THR A 184 -17.12 20.42 -16.40
C THR A 184 -16.19 20.95 -15.31
N LYS A 185 -15.99 20.19 -14.23
CA LYS A 185 -15.12 20.53 -13.12
C LYS A 185 -13.67 20.15 -13.41
N LYS A 186 -12.75 20.98 -12.93
CA LYS A 186 -11.32 20.69 -12.98
C LYS A 186 -10.93 19.82 -11.81
N ALA A 187 -10.03 18.88 -12.06
CA ALA A 187 -9.38 18.12 -10.99
C ALA A 187 -8.42 19.03 -10.20
N ASN A 188 -8.30 18.76 -8.91
CA ASN A 188 -7.36 19.40 -7.99
C ASN A 188 -6.58 18.41 -7.16
N SER A 189 -7.13 17.22 -6.91
CA SER A 189 -6.42 16.16 -6.20
C SER A 189 -6.77 14.77 -6.73
N LEU A 190 -5.79 13.86 -6.61
CA LEU A 190 -5.90 12.44 -6.92
C LEU A 190 -5.55 11.63 -5.67
N TYR A 191 -6.41 10.68 -5.32
CA TYR A 191 -6.17 9.65 -4.33
C TYR A 191 -6.26 8.27 -4.98
N ILE A 192 -5.28 7.44 -4.72
CA ILE A 192 -5.27 6.02 -5.11
C ILE A 192 -4.87 5.23 -3.87
N ILE A 193 -5.59 4.16 -3.58
CA ILE A 193 -5.22 3.20 -2.55
C ILE A 193 -5.34 1.78 -3.07
N PHE A 194 -4.36 0.97 -2.74
CA PHE A 194 -4.37 -0.48 -2.87
C PHE A 194 -4.32 -1.12 -1.50
N LYS A 195 -5.12 -2.18 -1.30
CA LYS A 195 -5.09 -3.00 -0.07
C LYS A 195 -4.88 -4.46 -0.42
N SER A 196 -4.13 -5.15 0.40
CA SER A 196 -3.86 -6.58 0.25
C SER A 196 -5.12 -7.45 0.32
N THR A 197 -6.21 -6.95 0.91
CA THR A 197 -7.51 -7.61 0.94
C THR A 197 -8.65 -6.61 1.03
N SER A 198 -9.81 -6.96 0.48
CA SER A 198 -11.08 -6.25 0.62
C SER A 198 -11.86 -6.69 1.86
N SER A 199 -11.43 -7.75 2.55
CA SER A 199 -12.11 -8.32 3.70
C SER A 199 -12.02 -7.39 4.92
N SER A 200 -13.15 -7.19 5.61
CA SER A 200 -13.19 -6.49 6.89
C SER A 200 -12.70 -7.36 8.07
N ASN A 201 -12.60 -8.67 7.86
CA ASN A 201 -12.06 -9.63 8.82
C ASN A 201 -11.12 -10.61 8.09
N PRO A 202 -9.91 -10.13 7.72
CA PRO A 202 -9.00 -10.91 6.90
C PRO A 202 -8.44 -12.12 7.63
N GLY A 203 -8.29 -13.22 6.89
CA GLY A 203 -7.63 -14.43 7.37
C GLY A 203 -6.11 -14.34 7.29
N TYR A 204 -5.44 -15.25 7.99
CA TYR A 204 -3.98 -15.41 7.91
C TYR A 204 -3.59 -16.87 8.18
N SER A 205 -2.37 -17.22 7.77
CA SER A 205 -1.74 -18.49 8.06
C SER A 205 -0.24 -18.28 8.32
N LYS A 206 0.42 -19.29 8.89
CA LYS A 206 1.88 -19.25 9.03
C LYS A 206 2.54 -19.49 7.68
N THR A 207 3.33 -18.53 7.22
CA THR A 207 4.04 -18.58 5.96
C THR A 207 5.27 -17.67 5.99
N SER A 208 6.07 -17.71 4.92
CA SER A 208 7.18 -16.78 4.74
C SER A 208 6.70 -15.43 4.21
N MET A 209 7.42 -14.38 4.56
CA MET A 209 7.24 -13.01 4.12
C MET A 209 8.59 -12.46 3.65
N GLU A 210 8.61 -11.73 2.55
CA GLU A 210 9.76 -10.99 2.07
C GLU A 210 9.70 -9.55 2.57
N ILE A 211 10.79 -9.08 3.16
CA ILE A 211 11.00 -7.67 3.50
C ILE A 211 12.31 -7.24 2.86
N ALA A 212 12.24 -6.36 1.88
CA ALA A 212 13.42 -5.80 1.21
C ALA A 212 14.40 -6.87 0.68
N GLY A 213 13.89 -7.88 0.00
CA GLY A 213 14.68 -8.99 -0.54
C GLY A 213 15.09 -10.07 0.47
N THR A 214 14.74 -9.91 1.75
CA THR A 214 15.02 -10.89 2.80
C THR A 214 13.77 -11.66 3.18
N ASN A 215 13.85 -13.00 3.17
CA ASN A 215 12.75 -13.85 3.58
C ASN A 215 12.79 -14.08 5.10
N TYR A 216 11.60 -14.00 5.71
CA TYR A 216 11.34 -14.33 7.12
C TYR A 216 10.31 -15.45 7.18
N ASP A 217 10.63 -16.52 7.88
CA ASP A 217 9.74 -17.67 8.04
C ASP A 217 8.84 -17.52 9.27
N ASP A 218 7.80 -18.35 9.34
CA ASP A 218 6.85 -18.43 10.47
C ASP A 218 6.06 -17.13 10.75
N CYS A 219 5.94 -16.24 9.77
CA CYS A 219 5.13 -15.05 9.87
C CYS A 219 3.62 -15.36 9.72
N ASN A 220 2.77 -14.65 10.45
CA ASN A 220 1.31 -14.77 10.32
C ASN A 220 0.84 -13.83 9.20
N ILE A 221 0.74 -14.34 7.98
CA ILE A 221 0.48 -13.57 6.76
C ILE A 221 -0.79 -14.08 6.09
N GLY A 222 -1.65 -13.15 5.68
CA GLY A 222 -2.81 -13.40 4.82
C GLY A 222 -2.50 -13.16 3.35
N SER A 223 -3.40 -12.46 2.68
CA SER A 223 -3.26 -12.12 1.25
C SER A 223 -2.03 -11.26 0.98
N LYS A 224 -1.40 -11.46 -0.18
CA LYS A 224 -0.23 -10.73 -0.68
C LYS A 224 -0.57 -10.09 -2.02
N LEU A 225 -0.36 -8.79 -2.15
CA LEU A 225 -0.51 -8.06 -3.41
C LEU A 225 0.80 -7.40 -3.78
N PHE A 226 1.34 -7.77 -4.93
CA PHE A 226 2.48 -7.11 -5.56
C PHE A 226 1.95 -6.09 -6.57
N LEU A 227 2.61 -4.94 -6.67
CA LEU A 227 2.22 -3.82 -7.52
C LEU A 227 3.44 -3.24 -8.22
N ASP A 228 3.27 -2.90 -9.48
CA ASP A 228 4.30 -2.28 -10.30
C ASP A 228 3.69 -1.44 -11.42
N ASP A 229 4.48 -0.55 -12.02
CA ASP A 229 4.19 0.20 -13.25
C ASP A 229 2.77 0.81 -13.30
N ILE A 230 2.45 1.66 -12.30
CA ILE A 230 1.17 2.36 -12.28
C ILE A 230 1.17 3.47 -13.33
N GLU A 231 0.24 3.42 -14.26
CA GLU A 231 0.08 4.38 -15.35
C GLU A 231 -1.30 5.03 -15.33
N LEU A 232 -1.35 6.34 -15.43
CA LEU A 232 -2.57 7.11 -15.61
C LEU A 232 -2.85 7.27 -17.11
N ILE A 233 -4.00 6.79 -17.57
CA ILE A 233 -4.39 6.80 -18.97
C ILE A 233 -5.27 8.01 -19.26
N TYR A 234 -5.03 8.67 -20.38
CA TYR A 234 -5.77 9.84 -20.88
C TYR A 234 -6.32 9.52 -22.27
N GLU A 235 -7.64 9.65 -22.44
CA GLU A 235 -8.36 9.44 -23.71
C GLU A 235 -9.27 10.62 -24.02
#